data_364c0513b890b5d1433bfa0de7150646
#
_entry.id   364c0513b890b5d1433bfa0de7150646
#
_cell.length_a   1.000
_cell.length_b   1.000
_cell.length_c   1.000
_cell.angle_alpha   90.00
_cell.angle_beta   90.00
_cell.angle_gamma   90.00
#
_symmetry.space_group_name_H-M   'P 1'
#
loop_
_entity.id
_entity.type
_entity.pdbx_description
1 polymer ?
#
loop_
_entity_poly.entity_id
_entity_poly.type
_entity_poly.pdbx_seq_one_letter_code
_entity_poly.pdbx_strand_id
1 'polypeptide(L)'
;MLGKFFQKPTSEDSDRVPPGQHLAKGFPVLTYGATPQVSTEEWEFRVWGLVKPKKVKWSDFMELPHSEFTADFHCVTRWFKLNVKWTGIKVTDFMKAIGVEPKATHIMEHCYGGYTTNIAIEDFVREENFFAFKLFDEPLSAE
;
A
#
# COMPACT_ATOMS: atom_id res chain seq x y z
N MET A 1 -3.66 -16.74 -14.38
CA MET A 1 -3.95 -16.15 -15.72
C MET A 1 -3.63 -14.64 -15.74
N LEU A 2 -2.38 -14.27 -15.44
CA LEU A 2 -1.89 -12.88 -15.33
C LEU A 2 -1.43 -12.26 -16.68
N GLY A 3 -1.68 -12.92 -17.79
CA GLY A 3 -1.08 -12.56 -19.09
C GLY A 3 -1.76 -11.47 -19.93
N LYS A 4 -2.85 -10.81 -19.45
CA LYS A 4 -3.65 -9.89 -20.30
C LYS A 4 -3.55 -8.40 -19.96
N PHE A 5 -2.79 -8.01 -18.93
CA PHE A 5 -2.79 -6.61 -18.45
C PHE A 5 -1.54 -5.78 -18.81
N PHE A 6 -0.80 -6.19 -19.84
CA PHE A 6 0.40 -5.44 -20.26
C PHE A 6 0.12 -4.69 -21.56
N GLN A 7 -0.27 -3.42 -21.45
CA GLN A 7 -0.23 -2.51 -22.58
C GLN A 7 1.24 -2.14 -22.88
N LYS A 8 1.62 -2.19 -24.16
CA LYS A 8 2.88 -1.57 -24.58
C LYS A 8 2.79 -0.07 -24.31
N PRO A 9 3.87 0.58 -23.82
CA PRO A 9 3.91 2.02 -23.72
C PRO A 9 3.52 2.66 -25.04
N THR A 10 2.62 3.62 -25.00
CA THR A 10 2.29 4.48 -26.15
C THR A 10 3.36 5.55 -26.28
N SER A 11 3.35 6.33 -27.38
CA SER A 11 4.25 7.46 -27.52
C SER A 11 4.05 8.52 -26.41
N GLU A 12 2.83 8.66 -25.90
CA GLU A 12 2.49 9.55 -24.77
C GLU A 12 3.06 9.04 -23.42
N ASP A 13 3.23 7.74 -23.28
CA ASP A 13 3.83 7.15 -22.08
C ASP A 13 5.34 7.43 -21.99
N SER A 14 6.02 7.69 -23.11
CA SER A 14 7.46 7.94 -23.14
C SER A 14 7.89 9.13 -22.29
N ASP A 15 7.06 10.16 -22.22
CA ASP A 15 7.33 11.39 -21.46
C ASP A 15 7.15 11.19 -19.94
N ARG A 16 6.51 10.09 -19.56
CA ARG A 16 6.28 9.70 -18.15
C ARG A 16 7.36 8.75 -17.61
N VAL A 17 8.35 8.39 -18.45
CA VAL A 17 9.45 7.50 -18.06
C VAL A 17 10.53 8.29 -17.32
N PRO A 18 10.74 8.07 -16.01
CA PRO A 18 11.80 8.77 -15.29
C PRO A 18 13.19 8.34 -15.78
N PRO A 19 14.18 9.26 -15.80
CA PRO A 19 15.53 8.93 -16.20
C PRO A 19 16.10 7.73 -15.41
N GLY A 20 16.66 6.74 -16.12
CA GLY A 20 17.28 5.58 -15.51
C GLY A 20 16.31 4.52 -14.96
N GLN A 21 15.01 4.67 -15.21
CA GLN A 21 14.01 3.66 -14.88
C GLN A 21 13.54 2.90 -16.14
N HIS A 22 12.92 1.74 -15.94
CA HIS A 22 12.37 0.92 -17.00
C HIS A 22 10.97 0.41 -16.66
N LEU A 23 10.13 0.27 -17.68
CA LEU A 23 8.77 -0.27 -17.53
C LEU A 23 8.83 -1.77 -17.21
N ALA A 24 8.29 -2.16 -16.07
CA ALA A 24 8.23 -3.55 -15.65
C ALA A 24 7.10 -4.30 -16.37
N LYS A 25 7.38 -5.51 -16.85
CA LYS A 25 6.37 -6.41 -17.46
C LYS A 25 5.37 -6.95 -16.45
N GLY A 26 5.76 -7.07 -15.18
CA GLY A 26 4.95 -7.51 -14.05
C GLY A 26 5.35 -6.75 -12.80
N PHE A 27 4.79 -7.10 -11.64
CA PHE A 27 5.35 -6.67 -10.37
C PHE A 27 6.47 -7.63 -9.98
N PRO A 28 7.73 -7.17 -9.86
CA PRO A 28 8.79 -8.01 -9.30
C PRO A 28 8.46 -8.37 -7.85
N VAL A 29 8.55 -9.65 -7.52
CA VAL A 29 8.40 -10.11 -6.13
C VAL A 29 9.69 -9.80 -5.37
N LEU A 30 9.61 -8.86 -4.44
CA LEU A 30 10.71 -8.44 -3.57
C LEU A 30 10.30 -8.70 -2.13
N THR A 31 10.97 -9.66 -1.46
CA THR A 31 10.62 -10.10 -0.12
C THR A 31 11.74 -9.83 0.89
N TYR A 32 11.34 -9.60 2.13
CA TYR A 32 12.21 -9.61 3.31
C TYR A 32 11.95 -10.90 4.08
N GLY A 33 12.75 -11.93 3.82
CA GLY A 33 12.57 -13.26 4.39
C GLY A 33 11.45 -14.05 3.69
N ALA A 34 10.89 -15.04 4.40
CA ALA A 34 9.79 -15.84 3.91
C ALA A 34 8.48 -15.04 3.88
N THR A 35 7.67 -15.21 2.83
CA THR A 35 6.36 -14.56 2.72
C THR A 35 5.44 -15.04 3.85
N PRO A 36 4.95 -14.15 4.73
CA PRO A 36 4.04 -14.53 5.81
C PRO A 36 2.73 -15.07 5.25
N GLN A 37 2.24 -16.17 5.82
CA GLN A 37 0.92 -16.72 5.52
C GLN A 37 -0.03 -16.29 6.63
N VAL A 38 -0.89 -15.32 6.38
CA VAL A 38 -1.83 -14.77 7.36
C VAL A 38 -3.23 -14.85 6.76
N SER A 39 -4.11 -15.60 7.42
CA SER A 39 -5.51 -15.66 7.02
C SER A 39 -6.24 -14.37 7.44
N THR A 40 -7.36 -14.05 6.78
CA THR A 40 -8.19 -12.89 7.15
C THR A 40 -8.80 -13.02 8.55
N GLU A 41 -8.98 -14.25 9.06
CA GLU A 41 -9.45 -14.53 10.42
C GLU A 41 -8.39 -14.20 11.48
N GLU A 42 -7.10 -14.35 11.14
CA GLU A 42 -5.97 -14.09 12.03
C GLU A 42 -5.38 -12.70 11.84
N TRP A 43 -5.71 -12.05 10.73
CA TRP A 43 -5.18 -10.72 10.43
C TRP A 43 -5.69 -9.68 11.43
N GLU A 44 -4.78 -8.90 12.00
CA GLU A 44 -5.10 -7.75 12.84
C GLU A 44 -4.15 -6.58 12.58
N PHE A 45 -4.71 -5.38 12.55
CA PHE A 45 -3.95 -4.15 12.53
C PHE A 45 -3.79 -3.67 13.97
N ARG A 46 -2.56 -3.65 14.48
CA ARG A 46 -2.25 -3.21 15.84
C ARG A 46 -1.78 -1.77 15.82
N VAL A 47 -2.35 -0.96 16.69
CA VAL A 47 -1.98 0.45 16.83
C VAL A 47 -1.63 0.73 18.28
N TRP A 48 -0.46 1.35 18.52
CA TRP A 48 0.03 1.71 19.85
C TRP A 48 0.97 2.92 19.80
N GLY A 49 1.40 3.43 20.97
CA GLY A 49 2.24 4.63 21.09
C GLY A 49 1.42 5.86 21.43
N LEU A 50 1.61 6.96 20.68
CA LEU A 50 0.87 8.21 20.85
C LEU A 50 -0.55 8.14 20.25
N VAL A 51 -1.26 7.11 20.61
CA VAL A 51 -2.63 6.80 20.23
C VAL A 51 -3.24 5.91 21.32
N LYS A 52 -4.54 5.92 21.47
CA LYS A 52 -5.19 4.92 22.33
C LYS A 52 -4.96 3.53 21.73
N PRO A 53 -4.29 2.61 22.45
CA PRO A 53 -3.98 1.28 21.91
C PRO A 53 -5.23 0.57 21.40
N LYS A 54 -5.16 0.02 20.19
CA LYS A 54 -6.29 -0.62 19.52
C LYS A 54 -5.80 -1.80 18.68
N LYS A 55 -6.64 -2.82 18.59
CA LYS A 55 -6.55 -3.90 17.60
C LYS A 55 -7.77 -3.79 16.68
N VAL A 56 -7.53 -3.74 15.39
CA VAL A 56 -8.56 -3.68 14.35
C VAL A 56 -8.50 -5.00 13.60
N LYS A 57 -9.58 -5.76 13.65
CA LYS A 57 -9.71 -7.02 12.89
C LYS A 57 -9.94 -6.72 11.42
N TRP A 58 -9.73 -7.70 10.55
CA TRP A 58 -10.00 -7.58 9.13
C TRP A 58 -11.43 -7.13 8.84
N SER A 59 -12.43 -7.70 9.52
CA SER A 59 -13.83 -7.31 9.38
C SER A 59 -14.05 -5.82 9.64
N ASP A 60 -13.53 -5.31 10.77
CA ASP A 60 -13.70 -3.92 11.16
C ASP A 60 -12.94 -2.96 10.22
N PHE A 61 -11.76 -3.41 9.75
CA PHE A 61 -10.98 -2.66 8.77
C PHE A 61 -11.74 -2.52 7.45
N MET A 62 -12.41 -3.57 7.01
CA MET A 62 -13.19 -3.59 5.77
C MET A 62 -14.52 -2.85 5.86
N GLU A 63 -14.95 -2.39 7.05
CA GLU A 63 -16.11 -1.49 7.23
C GLU A 63 -15.76 -0.02 6.95
N LEU A 64 -14.47 0.33 6.89
CA LEU A 64 -14.04 1.70 6.55
C LEU A 64 -14.33 2.01 5.08
N PRO A 65 -14.49 3.30 4.72
CA PRO A 65 -14.77 3.69 3.34
C PRO A 65 -13.71 3.19 2.36
N HIS A 66 -14.16 2.53 1.30
CA HIS A 66 -13.28 2.08 0.22
C HIS A 66 -13.15 3.16 -0.86
N SER A 67 -11.98 3.27 -1.44
CA SER A 67 -11.69 4.17 -2.54
C SER A 67 -10.90 3.46 -3.63
N GLU A 68 -11.13 3.84 -4.89
CA GLU A 68 -10.32 3.43 -6.03
C GLU A 68 -9.29 4.51 -6.35
N PHE A 69 -8.08 4.06 -6.67
CA PHE A 69 -6.95 4.92 -7.02
C PHE A 69 -6.33 4.41 -8.31
N THR A 70 -6.02 5.32 -9.22
CA THR A 70 -5.18 5.01 -10.38
C THR A 70 -3.96 5.90 -10.31
N ALA A 71 -2.79 5.30 -10.18
CA ALA A 71 -1.53 6.00 -10.03
C ALA A 71 -0.39 5.25 -10.73
N ASP A 72 0.67 5.97 -11.06
CA ASP A 72 1.92 5.38 -11.50
C ASP A 72 2.67 4.86 -10.27
N PHE A 73 3.24 3.69 -10.40
CA PHE A 73 4.01 3.06 -9.33
C PHE A 73 5.49 3.06 -9.68
N HIS A 74 6.32 3.69 -8.86
CA HIS A 74 7.77 3.78 -9.03
C HIS A 74 8.50 3.08 -7.90
N CYS A 75 9.41 2.19 -8.23
CA CYS A 75 10.21 1.48 -7.26
C CYS A 75 11.66 2.03 -7.20
N VAL A 76 12.23 2.08 -6.01
CA VAL A 76 13.64 2.48 -5.80
C VAL A 76 14.63 1.59 -6.56
N THR A 77 14.24 0.36 -6.90
CA THR A 77 15.04 -0.57 -7.70
C THR A 77 14.95 -0.31 -9.22
N ARG A 78 14.53 0.90 -9.62
CA ARG A 78 14.55 1.43 -10.98
C ARG A 78 13.56 0.82 -11.96
N TRP A 79 12.48 0.25 -11.50
CA TRP A 79 11.36 -0.12 -12.35
C TRP A 79 10.11 0.68 -12.00
N PHE A 80 9.20 0.77 -12.93
CA PHE A 80 7.92 1.45 -12.73
C PHE A 80 6.79 0.76 -13.51
N LYS A 81 5.55 1.05 -13.14
CA LYS A 81 4.33 0.69 -13.86
C LYS A 81 3.42 1.89 -13.94
N LEU A 82 2.81 2.09 -15.09
CA LEU A 82 1.87 3.19 -15.33
C LEU A 82 0.42 2.72 -15.10
N ASN A 83 -0.43 3.66 -14.70
CA ASN A 83 -1.88 3.47 -14.58
C ASN A 83 -2.26 2.25 -13.75
N VAL A 84 -1.62 2.05 -12.62
CA VAL A 84 -1.91 0.94 -11.72
C VAL A 84 -3.19 1.25 -10.96
N LYS A 85 -4.21 0.40 -11.13
CA LYS A 85 -5.49 0.53 -10.43
C LYS A 85 -5.44 -0.24 -9.11
N TRP A 86 -5.71 0.47 -8.03
CA TRP A 86 -5.77 -0.05 -6.67
C TRP A 86 -7.15 0.17 -6.08
N THR A 87 -7.58 -0.72 -5.20
CA THR A 87 -8.68 -0.47 -4.27
C THR A 87 -8.13 -0.55 -2.85
N GLY A 88 -8.48 0.42 -2.03
CA GLY A 88 -7.96 0.52 -0.68
C GLY A 88 -8.77 1.43 0.22
N ILE A 89 -8.27 1.64 1.43
CA ILE A 89 -8.80 2.53 2.44
C ILE A 89 -7.82 3.69 2.59
N LYS A 90 -8.30 4.93 2.49
CA LYS A 90 -7.45 6.12 2.68
C LYS A 90 -6.82 6.11 4.08
N VAL A 91 -5.54 6.42 4.14
CA VAL A 91 -4.85 6.57 5.44
C VAL A 91 -5.56 7.58 6.31
N THR A 92 -6.04 8.69 5.75
CA THR A 92 -6.78 9.72 6.48
C THR A 92 -8.05 9.20 7.16
N ASP A 93 -8.78 8.28 6.53
CA ASP A 93 -9.99 7.69 7.11
C ASP A 93 -9.63 6.71 8.23
N PHE A 94 -8.59 5.91 8.04
CA PHE A 94 -8.07 5.06 9.09
C PHE A 94 -7.57 5.86 10.30
N MET A 95 -6.80 6.93 10.09
CA MET A 95 -6.28 7.80 11.16
C MET A 95 -7.40 8.46 11.95
N LYS A 96 -8.48 8.89 11.32
CA LYS A 96 -9.69 9.40 12.01
C LYS A 96 -10.33 8.32 12.89
N ALA A 97 -10.40 7.07 12.39
CA ALA A 97 -11.01 5.95 13.12
C ALA A 97 -10.23 5.53 14.37
N ILE A 98 -8.88 5.68 14.36
CA ILE A 98 -8.03 5.30 15.50
C ILE A 98 -7.79 6.44 16.50
N GLY A 99 -7.80 7.70 16.07
CA GLY A 99 -7.57 8.88 16.92
C GLY A 99 -6.11 8.99 17.39
N VAL A 100 -5.30 9.75 16.66
CA VAL A 100 -3.87 9.96 16.97
C VAL A 100 -3.69 11.23 17.79
N GLU A 101 -2.78 11.20 18.77
CA GLU A 101 -2.46 12.37 19.59
C GLU A 101 -1.74 13.45 18.76
N PRO A 102 -2.10 14.75 18.92
CA PRO A 102 -1.52 15.83 18.12
C PRO A 102 0.01 15.96 18.22
N LYS A 103 0.63 15.45 19.26
CA LYS A 103 2.09 15.48 19.47
C LYS A 103 2.83 14.38 18.71
N ALA A 104 2.12 13.44 18.04
CA ALA A 104 2.74 12.41 17.22
C ALA A 104 3.36 13.05 15.96
N THR A 105 4.62 12.79 15.71
CA THR A 105 5.38 13.34 14.58
C THR A 105 5.75 12.30 13.54
N HIS A 106 5.83 11.03 13.92
CA HIS A 106 6.26 9.93 13.07
C HIS A 106 5.40 8.68 13.30
N ILE A 107 5.32 7.86 12.29
CA ILE A 107 4.75 6.51 12.30
C ILE A 107 5.90 5.52 12.16
N MET A 108 5.91 4.48 12.99
CA MET A 108 6.73 3.29 12.80
C MET A 108 5.81 2.16 12.36
N GLU A 109 6.01 1.69 11.15
CA GLU A 109 5.27 0.57 10.59
C GLU A 109 5.96 -0.75 10.89
N HIS A 110 5.21 -1.73 11.36
CA HIS A 110 5.69 -3.08 11.65
C HIS A 110 4.92 -4.07 10.78
N CYS A 111 5.63 -4.73 9.89
CA CYS A 111 5.05 -5.73 8.99
C CYS A 111 5.07 -7.14 9.63
N TYR A 112 4.15 -7.99 9.20
CA TYR A 112 4.30 -9.43 9.44
C TYR A 112 5.66 -9.89 8.87
N GLY A 113 6.36 -10.77 9.60
CA GLY A 113 7.71 -11.21 9.24
C GLY A 113 8.84 -10.32 9.80
N GLY A 114 8.51 -9.22 10.51
CA GLY A 114 9.46 -8.43 11.29
C GLY A 114 10.14 -7.27 10.55
N TYR A 115 9.82 -7.01 9.29
CA TYR A 115 10.29 -5.80 8.62
C TYR A 115 9.66 -4.55 9.25
N THR A 116 10.46 -3.48 9.39
CA THR A 116 9.98 -2.19 9.91
C THR A 116 10.42 -1.05 9.03
N THR A 117 9.61 -0.01 8.94
CA THR A 117 9.94 1.26 8.31
C THR A 117 9.30 2.41 9.06
N ASN A 118 9.79 3.62 8.85
CA ASN A 118 9.24 4.81 9.49
C ASN A 118 8.96 5.90 8.45
N ILE A 119 7.96 6.70 8.74
CA ILE A 119 7.56 7.85 7.90
C ILE A 119 7.11 9.00 8.78
N ALA A 120 7.39 10.25 8.37
CA ALA A 120 6.82 11.42 9.01
C ALA A 120 5.29 11.41 8.89
N ILE A 121 4.58 11.81 9.94
CA ILE A 121 3.11 11.76 9.93
C ILE A 121 2.51 12.68 8.86
N GLU A 122 3.14 13.80 8.57
CA GLU A 122 2.75 14.73 7.51
C GLU A 122 2.80 14.11 6.11
N ASP A 123 3.77 13.21 5.87
CA ASP A 123 3.86 12.46 4.61
C ASP A 123 2.88 11.27 4.61
N PHE A 124 2.67 10.63 5.76
CA PHE A 124 1.77 9.48 5.88
C PHE A 124 0.31 9.84 5.61
N VAL A 125 -0.15 11.02 6.06
CA VAL A 125 -1.55 11.46 5.94
C VAL A 125 -1.86 12.20 4.63
N ARG A 126 -1.00 12.15 3.64
CA ARG A 126 -1.30 12.73 2.33
C ARG A 126 -2.51 12.06 1.69
N GLU A 127 -3.28 12.81 0.93
CA GLU A 127 -4.54 12.35 0.32
C GLU A 127 -4.36 11.18 -0.66
N GLU A 128 -3.18 11.06 -1.26
CA GLU A 128 -2.82 9.97 -2.18
C GLU A 128 -2.42 8.67 -1.48
N ASN A 129 -2.27 8.66 -0.14
CA ASN A 129 -1.87 7.48 0.60
C ASN A 129 -3.06 6.63 1.02
N PHE A 130 -2.92 5.32 0.86
CA PHE A 130 -3.97 4.37 1.18
C PHE A 130 -3.41 2.98 1.53
N PHE A 131 -4.19 2.22 2.27
CA PHE A 131 -3.94 0.81 2.51
C PHE A 131 -4.61 0.00 1.41
N ALA A 132 -3.84 -0.52 0.47
CA ALA A 132 -4.36 -1.33 -0.64
C ALA A 132 -4.73 -2.74 -0.19
N PHE A 133 -5.85 -3.27 -0.71
CA PHE A 133 -6.24 -4.67 -0.56
C PHE A 133 -6.64 -5.34 -1.89
N LYS A 134 -6.75 -4.55 -2.99
CA LYS A 134 -6.91 -5.07 -4.36
C LYS A 134 -5.97 -4.37 -5.33
N LEU A 135 -5.59 -5.12 -6.35
CA LEU A 135 -4.82 -4.68 -7.51
C LEU A 135 -5.57 -5.11 -8.78
N PHE A 136 -5.96 -4.16 -9.66
CA PHE A 136 -6.77 -4.42 -10.86
C PHE A 136 -8.03 -5.25 -10.56
N ASP A 137 -8.77 -4.84 -9.53
CA ASP A 137 -10.02 -5.46 -9.04
C ASP A 137 -9.86 -6.87 -8.41
N GLU A 138 -8.67 -7.46 -8.46
CA GLU A 138 -8.36 -8.74 -7.82
C GLU A 138 -7.78 -8.54 -6.41
N PRO A 139 -8.12 -9.39 -5.44
CA PRO A 139 -7.48 -9.35 -4.13
C PRO A 139 -5.96 -9.45 -4.23
N LEU A 140 -5.23 -8.74 -3.36
CA LEU A 140 -3.78 -8.88 -3.28
C LEU A 140 -3.42 -10.32 -2.89
N SER A 141 -2.46 -10.90 -3.62
CA SER A 141 -1.84 -12.18 -3.23
C SER A 141 -0.88 -11.96 -2.05
N ALA A 142 -0.46 -13.04 -1.43
CA ALA A 142 0.58 -13.00 -0.39
C ALA A 142 1.97 -12.65 -0.95
N GLU A 143 2.16 -12.77 -2.28
CA GLU A 143 3.39 -12.47 -3.02
C GLU A 143 3.24 -11.23 -3.90
#